data_059580a0fd07c8212ff9af579a8258c1
#
_entry.id   059580a0fd07c8212ff9af579a8258c1
#
_cell.length_a   1.000
_cell.length_b   1.000
_cell.length_c   1.000
_cell.angle_alpha   90.00
_cell.angle_beta   90.00
_cell.angle_gamma   90.00
#
_symmetry.space_group_name_H-M   'P 1'
#
loop_
_entity.id
_entity.type
_entity.pdbx_description
1 polymer ?
#
loop_
_entity_poly.entity_id
_entity_poly.type
_entity_poly.pdbx_seq_one_letter_code
_entity_poly.pdbx_strand_id
1 'polypeptide(L)'
;MNGERKLALFIDFENIARGVKEAQYKAFEIKLVLERLLEKGKIIVRRAYADWNRFTEYKRPFHEWAIELIDVPQSRYSGKNSADIRMVVDALDLAYGKTHIDTFALVSGDSDFSPLVSKLRENDRYVIGLGVKSSSSDLLVGNCDEFIFYEDL
;
A
#
# COMPACT_ATOMS: atom_id res chain seq x y z
N MET A 1 15.55 -14.19 -18.59
CA MET A 1 14.78 -13.75 -18.19
C MET A 1 14.52 -13.36 -17.09
N ASN A 2 14.69 -13.01 -16.86
CA ASN A 2 14.34 -12.71 -15.88
C ASN A 2 13.11 -12.23 -15.56
N GLY A 3 12.35 -12.60 -15.53
CA GLY A 3 11.00 -12.28 -15.21
C GLY A 3 10.67 -11.89 -13.79
N GLU A 4 11.65 -11.77 -12.95
CA GLU A 4 11.41 -11.34 -11.57
C GLU A 4 11.09 -9.85 -11.54
N ARG A 5 9.93 -9.52 -10.95
CA ARG A 5 9.51 -8.13 -10.81
C ARG A 5 10.30 -7.43 -9.70
N LYS A 6 10.43 -6.12 -9.85
CA LYS A 6 11.03 -5.26 -8.82
C LYS A 6 9.94 -4.34 -8.32
N LEU A 7 9.54 -4.56 -7.08
CA LEU A 7 8.36 -3.94 -6.48
C LEU A 7 8.70 -2.81 -5.52
N ALA A 8 7.85 -1.79 -5.53
CA ALA A 8 7.77 -0.82 -4.46
C ALA A 8 6.44 -1.03 -3.75
N LEU A 9 6.49 -1.18 -2.44
CA LEU A 9 5.32 -1.42 -1.60
C LEU A 9 4.96 -0.17 -0.83
N PHE A 10 3.72 0.27 -0.98
CA PHE A 10 3.17 1.43 -0.27
C PHE A 10 1.91 1.00 0.47
N ILE A 11 1.87 1.24 1.77
CA ILE A 11 0.76 0.82 2.61
C ILE A 11 0.06 2.04 3.21
N ASP A 12 -1.22 2.20 2.89
CA ASP A 12 -2.10 3.17 3.54
C ASP A 12 -2.68 2.47 4.77
N PHE A 13 -1.96 2.59 5.88
CA PHE A 13 -2.28 1.74 7.04
C PHE A 13 -3.58 2.13 7.72
N GLU A 14 -3.95 3.40 7.72
CA GLU A 14 -5.21 3.80 8.37
C GLU A 14 -6.42 3.19 7.66
N ASN A 15 -6.40 3.14 6.33
CA ASN A 15 -7.47 2.49 5.58
C ASN A 15 -7.53 0.99 5.88
N ILE A 16 -6.37 0.34 5.88
CA ILE A 16 -6.28 -1.11 6.12
C ILE A 16 -6.71 -1.44 7.56
N ALA A 17 -6.26 -0.67 8.54
CA ALA A 17 -6.62 -0.89 9.93
C ALA A 17 -8.14 -0.76 10.14
N ARG A 18 -8.75 0.23 9.49
CA ARG A 18 -10.21 0.42 9.56
C ARG A 18 -10.93 -0.75 8.90
N GLY A 19 -10.47 -1.17 7.73
CA GLY A 19 -11.07 -2.29 7.00
C GLY A 19 -11.00 -3.60 7.78
N VAL A 20 -9.85 -3.87 8.37
CA VAL A 20 -9.64 -5.07 9.19
C VAL A 20 -10.58 -5.06 10.40
N LYS A 21 -10.72 -3.91 11.05
CA LYS A 21 -11.58 -3.77 12.20
C LYS A 21 -13.06 -3.97 11.82
N GLU A 22 -13.49 -3.35 10.73
CA GLU A 22 -14.87 -3.47 10.24
C GLU A 22 -15.20 -4.89 9.81
N ALA A 23 -14.22 -5.61 9.28
CA ALA A 23 -14.37 -7.01 8.89
C ALA A 23 -14.23 -7.97 10.06
N GLN A 24 -14.04 -7.44 11.28
CA GLN A 24 -13.96 -8.18 12.53
C GLN A 24 -12.74 -9.10 12.65
N TYR A 25 -11.65 -8.77 11.97
CA TYR A 25 -10.37 -9.43 12.21
C TYR A 25 -9.74 -8.86 13.49
N LYS A 26 -9.01 -9.69 14.22
CA LYS A 26 -8.34 -9.25 15.45
C LYS A 26 -7.22 -8.27 15.17
N ALA A 27 -6.48 -8.50 14.09
CA ALA A 27 -5.34 -7.67 13.75
C ALA A 27 -5.01 -7.85 12.28
N PHE A 28 -4.26 -6.89 11.74
CA PHE A 28 -3.70 -6.99 10.40
C PHE A 28 -2.35 -7.72 10.51
N GLU A 29 -2.16 -8.75 9.70
CA GLU A 29 -0.92 -9.52 9.71
C GLU A 29 -0.09 -9.17 8.48
N ILE A 30 0.91 -8.34 8.68
CA ILE A 30 1.78 -7.88 7.60
C ILE A 30 2.54 -9.04 6.95
N LYS A 31 2.84 -10.08 7.72
CA LYS A 31 3.53 -11.26 7.20
C LYS A 31 2.82 -11.86 6.00
N LEU A 32 1.48 -11.94 6.06
CA LEU A 32 0.69 -12.54 4.97
C LEU A 32 0.84 -11.73 3.68
N VAL A 33 0.85 -10.40 3.81
CA VAL A 33 0.99 -9.51 2.66
C VAL A 33 2.38 -9.67 2.05
N LEU A 34 3.42 -9.63 2.88
CA LEU A 34 4.79 -9.71 2.40
C LEU A 34 5.07 -11.06 1.76
N GLU A 35 4.59 -12.15 2.34
CA GLU A 35 4.79 -13.49 1.77
C GLU A 35 4.16 -13.60 0.38
N ARG A 36 2.94 -13.04 0.21
CA ARG A 36 2.28 -13.09 -1.09
C ARG A 36 3.03 -12.24 -2.12
N LEU A 37 3.49 -11.06 -1.74
CA LEU A 37 4.18 -10.18 -2.68
C LEU A 37 5.58 -10.72 -3.03
N LEU A 38 6.25 -11.38 -2.10
CA LEU A 38 7.56 -11.97 -2.36
C LEU A 38 7.50 -13.12 -3.39
N GLU A 39 6.34 -13.73 -3.55
CA GLU A 39 6.14 -14.71 -4.62
C GLU A 39 6.19 -14.07 -6.02
N LYS A 40 5.93 -12.78 -6.10
CA LYS A 40 5.87 -12.07 -7.38
C LYS A 40 7.19 -11.45 -7.77
N GLY A 41 8.07 -11.21 -6.82
CA GLY A 41 9.35 -10.59 -7.12
C GLY A 41 10.05 -10.04 -5.90
N LYS A 42 11.02 -9.19 -6.17
CA LYS A 42 11.85 -8.58 -5.14
C LYS A 42 11.24 -7.25 -4.71
N ILE A 43 11.06 -7.06 -3.41
CA ILE A 43 10.50 -5.81 -2.88
C ILE A 43 11.65 -4.87 -2.53
N ILE A 44 11.83 -3.83 -3.35
CA ILE A 44 12.96 -2.89 -3.25
C ILE A 44 12.68 -1.81 -2.21
N VAL A 45 11.45 -1.31 -2.19
CA VAL A 45 11.03 -0.21 -1.30
C VAL A 45 9.81 -0.68 -0.53
N ARG A 46 9.79 -0.41 0.78
CA ARG A 46 8.68 -0.80 1.67
C ARG A 46 8.37 0.36 2.58
N ARG A 47 7.21 1.01 2.40
CA ARG A 47 6.81 2.18 3.19
C ARG A 47 5.36 2.06 3.64
N ALA A 48 5.10 2.43 4.89
CA ALA A 48 3.75 2.42 5.45
C ALA A 48 3.46 3.77 6.10
N TYR A 49 2.30 4.33 5.78
CA TYR A 49 1.91 5.70 6.11
C TYR A 49 0.77 5.70 7.13
N ALA A 50 0.95 6.37 8.23
CA ALA A 50 -0.08 6.54 9.26
C ALA A 50 0.38 7.53 10.32
N ASP A 51 -0.55 7.91 11.19
CA ASP A 51 -0.19 8.52 12.48
C ASP A 51 0.18 7.36 13.42
N TRP A 52 1.45 7.03 13.48
CA TRP A 52 1.93 5.82 14.14
C TRP A 52 1.77 5.84 15.66
N ASN A 53 1.54 7.00 16.27
CA ASN A 53 1.21 7.06 17.68
C ASN A 53 -0.13 6.39 18.00
N ARG A 54 -0.99 6.26 16.98
CA ARG A 54 -2.28 5.58 17.13
C ARG A 54 -2.19 4.08 16.91
N PHE A 55 -1.06 3.58 16.42
CA PHE A 55 -0.90 2.17 16.02
C PHE A 55 0.42 1.60 16.55
N THR A 56 0.73 1.90 17.81
CA THR A 56 2.03 1.52 18.39
C THR A 56 2.26 0.01 18.38
N GLU A 57 1.19 -0.79 18.48
CA GLU A 57 1.29 -2.25 18.48
C GLU A 57 1.75 -2.81 17.14
N TYR A 58 1.64 -2.04 16.06
CA TYR A 58 2.08 -2.48 14.73
C TYR A 58 3.51 -2.09 14.40
N LYS A 59 4.13 -1.21 15.19
CA LYS A 59 5.48 -0.73 14.88
C LYS A 59 6.49 -1.87 14.83
N ARG A 60 6.45 -2.76 15.82
CA ARG A 60 7.42 -3.86 15.90
C ARG A 60 7.26 -4.87 14.77
N PRO A 61 6.06 -5.40 14.48
CA PRO A 61 5.89 -6.31 13.36
C PRO A 61 6.33 -5.70 12.03
N PHE A 62 6.00 -4.44 11.79
CA PHE A 62 6.38 -3.78 10.55
C PHE A 62 7.89 -3.59 10.46
N HIS A 63 8.52 -3.26 11.58
CA HIS A 63 9.97 -3.11 11.64
C HIS A 63 10.67 -4.45 11.35
N GLU A 64 10.13 -5.55 11.86
CA GLU A 64 10.69 -6.88 11.63
C GLU A 64 10.68 -7.27 10.14
N TRP A 65 9.74 -6.72 9.37
CA TRP A 65 9.66 -6.94 7.93
C TRP A 65 10.32 -5.82 7.12
N ALA A 66 11.16 -5.03 7.79
CA ALA A 66 11.94 -3.95 7.16
C ALA A 66 11.07 -2.92 6.44
N ILE A 67 9.94 -2.58 7.04
CA ILE A 67 9.05 -1.56 6.49
C ILE A 67 9.36 -0.22 7.13
N GLU A 68 9.63 0.77 6.29
CA GLU A 68 9.85 2.14 6.74
C GLU A 68 8.51 2.75 7.13
N LEU A 69 8.41 3.23 8.37
CA LEU A 69 7.20 3.86 8.86
C LEU A 69 7.30 5.36 8.61
N ILE A 70 6.39 5.85 7.74
CA ILE A 70 6.32 7.29 7.46
C ILE A 70 5.25 7.85 8.37
N ASP A 71 5.65 8.70 9.29
CA ASP A 71 4.72 9.27 10.27
C ASP A 71 4.03 10.50 9.70
N VAL A 72 2.71 10.47 9.68
CA VAL A 72 1.90 11.61 9.24
C VAL A 72 0.93 11.91 10.38
N PRO A 73 1.37 12.71 11.37
CA PRO A 73 0.54 13.00 12.53
C PRO A 73 -0.77 13.67 12.13
N GLN A 74 -1.86 13.20 12.70
CA GLN A 74 -3.15 13.85 12.50
C GLN A 74 -3.22 15.08 13.37
N SER A 75 -3.54 16.21 12.74
CA SER A 75 -3.82 17.43 13.46
C SER A 75 -5.07 18.07 12.84
N ARG A 76 -5.72 18.93 13.60
CA ARG A 76 -6.89 19.65 13.07
C ARG A 76 -6.53 20.61 11.93
N TYR A 77 -5.25 20.87 11.73
CA TYR A 77 -4.76 21.75 10.66
C TYR A 77 -4.31 20.98 9.44
N SER A 78 -4.07 19.69 9.55
CA SER A 78 -3.76 18.84 8.39
C SER A 78 -5.07 18.27 7.89
N GLY A 79 -5.25 18.21 6.59
CA GLY A 79 -6.46 17.63 6.01
C GLY A 79 -6.57 16.14 6.33
N LYS A 80 -7.78 15.58 6.19
CA LYS A 80 -8.03 14.15 6.43
C LYS A 80 -7.18 13.26 5.54
N ASN A 81 -6.74 13.80 4.38
CA ASN A 81 -6.05 13.02 3.35
C ASN A 81 -4.55 13.29 3.33
N SER A 82 -3.96 13.79 4.41
CA SER A 82 -2.53 14.13 4.43
C SER A 82 -1.64 12.92 4.16
N ALA A 83 -1.96 11.76 4.74
CA ALA A 83 -1.20 10.54 4.52
C ALA A 83 -1.36 10.06 3.08
N ASP A 84 -2.58 10.13 2.53
CA ASP A 84 -2.86 9.72 1.16
C ASP A 84 -2.08 10.58 0.17
N ILE A 85 -2.10 11.89 0.37
CA ILE A 85 -1.37 12.83 -0.50
C ILE A 85 0.12 12.54 -0.44
N ARG A 86 0.68 12.33 0.76
CA ARG A 86 2.08 12.01 0.95
C ARG A 86 2.46 10.74 0.20
N MET A 87 1.63 9.72 0.33
CA MET A 87 1.87 8.43 -0.34
C MET A 87 1.84 8.57 -1.85
N VAL A 88 0.88 9.34 -2.40
CA VAL A 88 0.78 9.58 -3.84
C VAL A 88 2.04 10.29 -4.35
N VAL A 89 2.48 11.34 -3.66
CA VAL A 89 3.67 12.09 -4.04
C VAL A 89 4.91 11.19 -4.03
N ASP A 90 5.08 10.42 -2.96
CA ASP A 90 6.24 9.55 -2.83
C ASP A 90 6.24 8.46 -3.91
N ALA A 91 5.07 7.89 -4.22
CA ALA A 91 4.98 6.85 -5.25
C ALA A 91 5.32 7.40 -6.63
N LEU A 92 4.80 8.58 -6.97
CA LEU A 92 5.10 9.20 -8.26
C LEU A 92 6.57 9.59 -8.35
N ASP A 93 7.12 10.16 -7.28
CA ASP A 93 8.53 10.53 -7.23
C ASP A 93 9.41 9.32 -7.50
N LEU A 94 9.08 8.20 -6.86
CA LEU A 94 9.82 6.96 -7.05
C LEU A 94 9.69 6.43 -8.47
N ALA A 95 8.49 6.49 -9.04
CA ALA A 95 8.24 6.00 -10.39
C ALA A 95 9.05 6.77 -11.43
N TYR A 96 9.16 8.09 -11.27
CA TYR A 96 9.92 8.91 -12.19
C TYR A 96 11.43 8.85 -11.93
N GLY A 97 11.83 8.69 -10.67
CA GLY A 97 13.23 8.74 -10.29
C GLY A 97 13.96 7.39 -10.37
N LYS A 98 13.23 6.28 -10.25
CA LYS A 98 13.83 4.94 -10.21
C LYS A 98 13.16 4.02 -11.23
N THR A 99 13.63 4.12 -12.45
CA THR A 99 13.01 3.43 -13.58
C THR A 99 13.16 1.92 -13.53
N HIS A 100 14.07 1.41 -12.71
CA HIS A 100 14.24 -0.05 -12.56
C HIS A 100 13.11 -0.69 -11.73
N ILE A 101 12.33 0.10 -11.00
CA ILE A 101 11.17 -0.43 -10.30
C ILE A 101 10.00 -0.49 -11.28
N ASP A 102 9.55 -1.70 -11.59
CA ASP A 102 8.56 -1.92 -12.62
C ASP A 102 7.15 -2.18 -12.08
N THR A 103 7.03 -2.45 -10.78
CA THR A 103 5.76 -2.85 -10.17
C THR A 103 5.51 -2.06 -8.89
N PHE A 104 4.30 -1.58 -8.72
CA PHE A 104 3.89 -0.87 -7.51
C PHE A 104 2.77 -1.66 -6.84
N ALA A 105 2.99 -2.02 -5.58
CA ALA A 105 1.98 -2.68 -4.77
C ALA A 105 1.39 -1.64 -3.82
N LEU A 106 0.11 -1.36 -3.98
CA LEU A 106 -0.61 -0.37 -3.19
C LEU A 106 -1.58 -1.08 -2.25
N VAL A 107 -1.35 -0.98 -0.96
CA VAL A 107 -2.17 -1.65 0.05
C VAL A 107 -3.16 -0.63 0.61
N SER A 108 -4.33 -0.59 0.02
CA SER A 108 -5.45 0.28 0.39
C SER A 108 -6.66 -0.09 -0.46
N GLY A 109 -7.85 0.18 0.08
CA GLY A 109 -9.08 0.03 -0.69
C GLY A 109 -9.69 1.36 -1.13
N ASP A 110 -9.00 2.47 -0.87
CA ASP A 110 -9.55 3.81 -1.07
C ASP A 110 -9.52 4.22 -2.54
N SER A 111 -10.69 4.63 -3.06
CA SER A 111 -10.82 5.09 -4.44
C SER A 111 -9.98 6.34 -4.75
N ASP A 112 -9.56 7.07 -3.72
CA ASP A 112 -8.72 8.26 -3.91
C ASP A 112 -7.37 7.91 -4.54
N PHE A 113 -6.95 6.64 -4.49
CA PHE A 113 -5.73 6.19 -5.15
C PHE A 113 -5.91 5.81 -6.62
N SER A 114 -7.15 5.83 -7.14
CA SER A 114 -7.39 5.49 -8.55
C SER A 114 -6.63 6.38 -9.52
N PRO A 115 -6.52 7.70 -9.31
CA PRO A 115 -5.70 8.53 -10.20
C PRO A 115 -4.23 8.15 -10.17
N LEU A 116 -3.70 7.76 -9.02
CA LEU A 116 -2.32 7.30 -8.91
C LEU A 116 -2.12 6.02 -9.72
N VAL A 117 -3.03 5.06 -9.59
CA VAL A 117 -2.97 3.81 -10.34
C VAL A 117 -2.95 4.09 -11.85
N SER A 118 -3.85 4.96 -12.31
CA SER A 118 -3.91 5.34 -13.72
C SER A 118 -2.61 5.95 -14.20
N LYS A 119 -2.02 6.83 -13.40
CA LYS A 119 -0.77 7.51 -13.77
C LYS A 119 0.41 6.53 -13.80
N LEU A 120 0.47 5.60 -12.86
CA LEU A 120 1.52 4.58 -12.85
C LEU A 120 1.42 3.68 -14.07
N ARG A 121 0.21 3.24 -14.42
CA ARG A 121 0.00 2.39 -15.60
C ARG A 121 0.30 3.14 -16.89
N GLU A 122 -0.03 4.43 -16.94
CA GLU A 122 0.30 5.29 -18.08
C GLU A 122 1.82 5.34 -18.30
N ASN A 123 2.59 5.21 -17.22
CA ASN A 123 4.05 5.22 -17.25
C ASN A 123 4.64 3.81 -17.28
N ASP A 124 3.85 2.86 -17.74
CA ASP A 124 4.27 1.46 -17.95
C ASP A 124 4.68 0.75 -16.66
N ARG A 125 4.03 1.08 -15.56
CA ARG A 125 4.22 0.36 -14.30
C ARG A 125 3.05 -0.61 -14.10
N TYR A 126 3.39 -1.81 -13.64
CA TYR A 126 2.39 -2.81 -13.28
C TYR A 126 1.89 -2.51 -11.87
N VAL A 127 0.58 -2.47 -11.66
CA VAL A 127 0.01 -2.09 -10.36
C VAL A 127 -0.76 -3.25 -9.76
N ILE A 128 -0.34 -3.63 -8.56
CA ILE A 128 -1.00 -4.63 -7.73
C ILE A 128 -1.68 -3.89 -6.59
N GLY A 129 -2.99 -4.01 -6.49
CA GLY A 129 -3.72 -3.50 -5.33
C GLY A 129 -3.93 -4.62 -4.32
N LEU A 130 -4.02 -4.25 -3.05
CA LEU A 130 -4.33 -5.21 -1.99
C LEU A 130 -5.15 -4.52 -0.91
N GLY A 131 -6.29 -5.09 -0.56
CA GLY A 131 -7.15 -4.48 0.44
C GLY A 131 -8.16 -5.46 0.98
N VAL A 132 -8.89 -5.01 2.02
CA VAL A 132 -9.96 -5.78 2.61
C VAL A 132 -11.18 -5.69 1.67
N LYS A 133 -11.79 -6.82 1.38
CA LYS A 133 -12.83 -6.89 0.35
C LYS A 133 -13.97 -5.92 0.59
N SER A 134 -14.50 -5.87 1.81
CA SER A 134 -15.65 -5.04 2.14
C SER A 134 -15.37 -3.53 2.09
N SER A 135 -14.11 -3.13 2.21
CA SER A 135 -13.72 -1.71 2.23
C SER A 135 -12.93 -1.31 0.98
N SER A 136 -12.86 -2.19 -0.02
CA SER A 136 -12.15 -1.89 -1.28
C SER A 136 -13.15 -1.38 -2.31
N SER A 137 -12.85 -0.21 -2.86
CA SER A 137 -13.67 0.42 -3.89
C SER A 137 -13.61 -0.34 -5.20
N ASP A 138 -14.77 -0.54 -5.83
CA ASP A 138 -14.83 -1.20 -7.15
C ASP A 138 -14.02 -0.43 -8.19
N LEU A 139 -13.98 0.89 -8.09
CA LEU A 139 -13.21 1.72 -9.00
C LEU A 139 -11.72 1.42 -8.88
N LEU A 140 -11.22 1.31 -7.66
CA LEU A 140 -9.81 1.01 -7.43
C LEU A 140 -9.47 -0.41 -7.89
N VAL A 141 -10.31 -1.37 -7.51
CA VAL A 141 -10.11 -2.78 -7.89
C VAL A 141 -10.04 -2.91 -9.41
N GLY A 142 -10.96 -2.26 -10.13
CA GLY A 142 -11.03 -2.35 -11.58
C GLY A 142 -9.88 -1.65 -12.29
N ASN A 143 -9.23 -0.67 -11.65
CA ASN A 143 -8.14 0.08 -12.27
C ASN A 143 -6.79 -0.61 -12.17
N CYS A 144 -6.60 -1.47 -11.17
CA CYS A 144 -5.32 -2.16 -10.98
C CYS A 144 -5.13 -3.26 -12.02
N ASP A 145 -3.89 -3.62 -12.32
CA ASP A 145 -3.59 -4.76 -13.17
C ASP A 145 -4.02 -6.06 -12.49
N GLU A 146 -3.85 -6.15 -11.17
CA GLU A 146 -4.44 -7.21 -10.37
C GLU A 146 -4.77 -6.66 -8.98
N PHE A 147 -5.75 -7.26 -8.32
CA PHE A 147 -6.13 -6.87 -6.98
C PHE A 147 -6.25 -8.11 -6.11
N ILE A 148 -5.60 -8.08 -4.96
CA ILE A 148 -5.59 -9.20 -4.02
C ILE A 148 -6.43 -8.80 -2.81
N PHE A 149 -7.41 -9.62 -2.46
CA PHE A 149 -8.17 -9.37 -1.24
C PHE A 149 -7.43 -9.98 -0.04
N TYR A 150 -7.37 -9.22 1.03
CA TYR A 150 -6.70 -9.67 2.26
C TYR A 150 -7.28 -11.00 2.76
N GLU A 151 -8.57 -11.22 2.57
CA GLU A 151 -9.26 -12.43 2.98
C GLU A 151 -8.75 -13.68 2.27
N ASP A 152 -8.11 -13.50 1.14
CA ASP A 152 -7.60 -14.63 0.33
C ASP A 152 -6.14 -14.98 0.63
N LEU A 153 -5.54 -14.31 1.61
CA LEU A 153 -4.14 -14.57 1.96
C LEU A 153 -3.95 -15.75 2.88
#